data_70f6e4798263b1c5e828b611f798a797
#
_entry.id   70f6e4798263b1c5e828b611f798a797
#
_cell.length_a   1.000
_cell.length_b   1.000
_cell.length_c   1.000
_cell.angle_alpha   90.00
_cell.angle_beta   90.00
_cell.angle_gamma   90.00
#
_symmetry.space_group_name_H-M   'P 1'
#
loop_
_entity.id
_entity.type
_entity.pdbx_description
1 polymer ?
#
loop_
_entity_poly.entity_id
_entity_poly.type
_entity_poly.pdbx_seq_one_letter_code
_entity_poly.pdbx_strand_id
1 'polypeptide(L)'
;MQTIAVIGGGITGVTTAYALVQRGFAVTLFEQHRYAAMETSFANGGQLSASNAEVWNHTSTVLKGLKWMLRSDAPLLVNPTPTWHKLSWMAEFLAAIPKYEANTVATARLAISARQHLFAWAQAEGIDFDLKRQGILHIYRDKAGFDHAARVSRLLAEGGLPRRAVTPDEMRAIEPTLAGSYYGGFFTESDSTGDIH
;
A
#
# COMPACT_ATOMS: atom_id res chain seq x y z
N MET A 1 -10.92 -33.85 -7.49
CA MET A 1 -10.74 -32.39 -7.36
C MET A 1 -9.71 -32.17 -6.25
N GLN A 2 -8.67 -31.39 -6.48
CA GLN A 2 -7.66 -31.12 -5.46
C GLN A 2 -8.25 -30.14 -4.41
N THR A 3 -8.09 -30.44 -3.13
CA THR A 3 -8.57 -29.62 -2.00
C THR A 3 -7.45 -28.77 -1.46
N ILE A 4 -7.72 -27.47 -1.23
CA ILE A 4 -6.77 -26.49 -0.71
C ILE A 4 -7.36 -25.83 0.53
N ALA A 5 -6.55 -25.72 1.60
CA ALA A 5 -6.87 -24.96 2.79
C ALA A 5 -6.24 -23.57 2.71
N VAL A 6 -7.05 -22.53 2.92
CA VAL A 6 -6.59 -21.12 3.05
C VAL A 6 -6.79 -20.72 4.50
N ILE A 7 -5.75 -20.20 5.15
CA ILE A 7 -5.78 -19.78 6.55
C ILE A 7 -5.78 -18.25 6.61
N GLY A 8 -6.83 -17.68 7.23
CA GLY A 8 -7.07 -16.26 7.37
C GLY A 8 -8.05 -15.71 6.37
N GLY A 9 -9.09 -15.02 6.85
CA GLY A 9 -10.19 -14.44 6.07
C GLY A 9 -10.04 -12.93 5.80
N GLY A 10 -8.83 -12.36 5.88
CA GLY A 10 -8.57 -11.01 5.42
C GLY A 10 -8.55 -10.92 3.89
N ILE A 11 -8.35 -9.72 3.33
CA ILE A 11 -8.38 -9.48 1.88
C ILE A 11 -7.48 -10.47 1.11
N THR A 12 -6.29 -10.77 1.60
CA THR A 12 -5.36 -11.70 0.95
C THR A 12 -5.91 -13.12 0.91
N GLY A 13 -6.47 -13.61 2.03
CA GLY A 13 -7.04 -14.96 2.08
C GLY A 13 -8.29 -15.10 1.24
N VAL A 14 -9.22 -14.15 1.32
CA VAL A 14 -10.46 -14.16 0.54
C VAL A 14 -10.16 -14.11 -0.96
N THR A 15 -9.29 -13.20 -1.43
CA THR A 15 -8.95 -13.10 -2.85
C THR A 15 -8.17 -14.32 -3.35
N THR A 16 -7.33 -14.93 -2.50
CA THR A 16 -6.65 -16.19 -2.83
C THR A 16 -7.67 -17.33 -2.97
N ALA A 17 -8.58 -17.47 -2.02
CA ALA A 17 -9.63 -18.50 -2.06
C ALA A 17 -10.51 -18.33 -3.31
N TYR A 18 -10.94 -17.10 -3.61
CA TYR A 18 -11.71 -16.77 -4.80
C TYR A 18 -10.96 -17.17 -6.08
N ALA A 19 -9.70 -16.76 -6.22
CA ALA A 19 -8.88 -17.08 -7.39
C ALA A 19 -8.66 -18.60 -7.58
N LEU A 20 -8.57 -19.35 -6.49
CA LEU A 20 -8.45 -20.81 -6.53
C LEU A 20 -9.76 -21.49 -6.94
N VAL A 21 -10.90 -21.04 -6.41
CA VAL A 21 -12.23 -21.54 -6.82
C VAL A 21 -12.47 -21.30 -8.31
N GLN A 22 -12.14 -20.11 -8.82
CA GLN A 22 -12.24 -19.81 -10.25
C GLN A 22 -11.37 -20.73 -11.12
N ARG A 23 -10.32 -21.34 -10.57
CA ARG A 23 -9.47 -22.33 -11.23
C ARG A 23 -9.92 -23.77 -11.04
N GLY A 24 -11.07 -24.00 -10.39
CA GLY A 24 -11.68 -25.32 -10.22
C GLY A 24 -11.13 -26.12 -9.03
N PHE A 25 -10.46 -25.48 -8.06
CA PHE A 25 -10.07 -26.14 -6.82
C PHE A 25 -11.22 -26.18 -5.81
N ALA A 26 -11.26 -27.22 -4.97
CA ALA A 26 -12.10 -27.22 -3.77
C ALA A 26 -11.36 -26.46 -2.67
N VAL A 27 -11.93 -25.36 -2.18
CA VAL A 27 -11.26 -24.49 -1.20
C VAL A 27 -12.01 -24.49 0.12
N THR A 28 -11.28 -24.66 1.22
CA THR A 28 -11.77 -24.41 2.58
C THR A 28 -11.00 -23.25 3.16
N LEU A 29 -11.71 -22.17 3.51
CA LEU A 29 -11.12 -21.00 4.18
C LEU A 29 -11.37 -21.10 5.68
N PHE A 30 -10.30 -21.02 6.48
CA PHE A 30 -10.33 -20.99 7.94
C PHE A 30 -10.10 -19.58 8.45
N GLU A 31 -11.03 -19.07 9.25
CA GLU A 31 -10.97 -17.77 9.89
C GLU A 31 -11.17 -17.92 11.41
N GLN A 32 -10.36 -17.21 12.21
CA GLN A 32 -10.45 -17.29 13.67
C GLN A 32 -11.59 -16.45 14.25
N HIS A 33 -11.99 -15.40 13.53
CA HIS A 33 -13.10 -14.55 13.91
C HIS A 33 -14.43 -15.08 13.38
N ARG A 34 -15.52 -14.52 13.88
CA ARG A 34 -16.87 -14.89 13.48
C ARG A 34 -17.16 -14.64 11.99
N TYR A 35 -16.51 -13.63 11.42
CA TYR A 35 -16.66 -13.23 10.02
C TYR A 35 -15.29 -12.97 9.39
N ALA A 36 -15.23 -13.00 8.06
CA ALA A 36 -14.07 -12.53 7.33
C ALA A 36 -13.86 -11.01 7.51
N ALA A 37 -12.66 -10.54 7.26
CA ALA A 37 -12.26 -9.14 7.28
C ALA A 37 -12.39 -8.41 8.63
N MET A 38 -12.36 -9.10 9.76
CA MET A 38 -12.53 -8.50 11.10
C MET A 38 -11.29 -7.80 11.67
N GLU A 39 -10.16 -7.80 10.96
CA GLU A 39 -8.89 -7.18 11.35
C GLU A 39 -8.59 -5.95 10.47
N THR A 40 -7.35 -5.80 9.97
CA THR A 40 -6.91 -4.69 9.12
C THR A 40 -7.77 -4.48 7.88
N SER A 41 -8.36 -5.56 7.34
CA SER A 41 -9.27 -5.47 6.20
C SER A 41 -10.63 -4.85 6.54
N PHE A 42 -11.00 -4.80 7.84
CA PHE A 42 -12.20 -4.13 8.32
C PHE A 42 -12.01 -2.62 8.46
N ALA A 43 -10.83 -2.20 8.92
CA ALA A 43 -10.53 -0.80 9.21
C ALA A 43 -9.19 -0.38 8.60
N ASN A 44 -9.24 0.32 7.48
CA ASN A 44 -8.10 0.91 6.80
C ASN A 44 -8.50 2.21 6.10
N GLY A 45 -7.63 2.82 5.31
CA GLY A 45 -7.89 4.10 4.67
C GLY A 45 -8.72 4.04 3.39
N GLY A 46 -9.21 2.88 2.96
CA GLY A 46 -10.00 2.71 1.75
C GLY A 46 -9.30 3.15 0.46
N GLN A 47 -7.98 3.25 0.46
CA GLN A 47 -7.21 3.72 -0.69
C GLN A 47 -6.75 2.56 -1.58
N LEU A 48 -7.10 2.63 -2.85
CA LEU A 48 -6.61 1.74 -3.90
C LEU A 48 -5.45 2.45 -4.63
N SER A 49 -4.37 2.67 -3.88
CA SER A 49 -3.26 3.55 -4.21
C SER A 49 -2.01 2.75 -4.60
N ALA A 50 -1.85 2.45 -5.90
CA ALA A 50 -0.61 1.90 -6.41
C ALA A 50 0.56 2.91 -6.30
N SER A 51 0.27 4.19 -6.13
CA SER A 51 1.28 5.23 -5.89
C SER A 51 1.95 5.16 -4.52
N ASN A 52 1.41 4.38 -3.58
CA ASN A 52 2.01 4.07 -2.28
C ASN A 52 2.86 2.78 -2.29
N ALA A 53 3.27 2.31 -3.47
CA ALA A 53 4.02 1.06 -3.63
C ALA A 53 5.52 1.17 -3.31
N GLU A 54 6.01 2.32 -2.86
CA GLU A 54 7.40 2.47 -2.39
C GLU A 54 7.67 1.49 -1.24
N VAL A 55 8.75 0.71 -1.34
CA VAL A 55 9.15 -0.19 -0.27
C VAL A 55 9.87 0.56 0.85
N TRP A 56 9.79 0.06 2.08
CA TRP A 56 10.34 0.72 3.27
C TRP A 56 11.84 0.46 3.50
N ASN A 57 12.44 -0.42 2.73
CA ASN A 57 13.85 -0.80 2.84
C ASN A 57 14.77 0.31 2.34
N HIS A 58 14.84 1.42 3.06
CA HIS A 58 15.69 2.57 2.74
C HIS A 58 16.51 2.98 3.96
N THR A 59 17.75 3.42 3.74
CA THR A 59 18.67 3.84 4.82
C THR A 59 18.05 4.90 5.73
N SER A 60 17.30 5.86 5.18
CA SER A 60 16.62 6.89 5.97
C SER A 60 15.55 6.32 6.91
N THR A 61 14.91 5.20 6.54
CA THR A 61 13.92 4.51 7.39
C THR A 61 14.59 3.90 8.61
N VAL A 62 15.77 3.32 8.44
CA VAL A 62 16.57 2.78 9.57
C VAL A 62 16.94 3.89 10.54
N LEU A 63 17.46 5.01 10.03
CA LEU A 63 17.84 6.17 10.86
C LEU A 63 16.64 6.79 11.60
N LYS A 64 15.49 6.88 10.91
CA LYS A 64 14.23 7.32 11.54
C LYS A 64 13.76 6.32 12.59
N GLY A 65 13.83 5.02 12.31
CA GLY A 65 13.47 3.95 13.24
C GLY A 65 14.27 4.03 14.54
N LEU A 66 15.58 4.23 14.45
CA LEU A 66 16.44 4.42 15.63
C LEU A 66 16.03 5.65 16.47
N LYS A 67 15.67 6.77 15.81
CA LYS A 67 15.17 7.97 16.54
C LYS A 67 13.80 7.70 17.19
N TRP A 68 12.93 6.94 16.53
CA TRP A 68 11.61 6.60 17.05
C TRP A 68 11.66 5.67 18.25
N MET A 69 12.65 4.79 18.34
CA MET A 69 12.83 3.93 19.52
C MET A 69 13.09 4.70 20.82
N LEU A 70 13.49 5.98 20.72
CA LEU A 70 13.72 6.87 21.85
C LEU A 70 12.48 7.71 22.23
N ARG A 71 11.34 7.51 21.56
CA ARG A 71 10.11 8.29 21.74
C ARG A 71 8.93 7.37 22.00
N SER A 72 8.17 7.63 23.06
CA SER A 72 6.98 6.87 23.44
C SER A 72 5.77 7.11 22.53
N ASP A 73 5.74 8.26 21.84
CA ASP A 73 4.68 8.68 20.91
C ASP A 73 4.98 8.36 19.44
N ALA A 74 6.02 7.54 19.19
CA ALA A 74 6.44 7.22 17.85
C ALA A 74 5.53 6.16 17.19
N PRO A 75 5.36 6.22 15.86
CA PRO A 75 4.53 5.26 15.13
C PRO A 75 5.12 3.84 15.09
N LEU A 76 6.39 3.67 15.42
CA LEU A 76 7.07 2.38 15.47
C LEU A 76 7.61 2.12 16.88
N LEU A 77 7.08 1.09 17.53
CA LEU A 77 7.59 0.56 18.79
C LEU A 77 8.21 -0.82 18.54
N VAL A 78 9.48 -0.96 18.92
CA VAL A 78 10.18 -2.25 18.83
C VAL A 78 10.33 -2.80 20.24
N ASN A 79 9.74 -3.96 20.50
CA ASN A 79 9.96 -4.68 21.76
C ASN A 79 11.47 -4.98 21.89
N PRO A 80 12.15 -4.53 22.97
CA PRO A 80 13.59 -4.70 23.12
C PRO A 80 14.05 -6.16 23.33
N THR A 81 13.14 -7.06 23.73
CA THR A 81 13.49 -8.47 23.98
C THR A 81 14.09 -9.12 22.72
N PRO A 82 15.34 -9.56 22.73
CA PRO A 82 15.96 -10.18 21.56
C PRO A 82 15.36 -11.58 21.34
N THR A 83 14.99 -11.87 20.09
CA THR A 83 14.64 -13.22 19.65
C THR A 83 15.37 -13.49 18.34
N TRP A 84 15.69 -14.77 18.07
CA TRP A 84 16.35 -15.15 16.82
C TRP A 84 15.54 -14.69 15.60
N HIS A 85 14.23 -14.88 15.63
CA HIS A 85 13.34 -14.44 14.54
C HIS A 85 13.43 -12.94 14.28
N LYS A 86 13.44 -12.11 15.34
CA LYS A 86 13.57 -10.66 15.19
C LYS A 86 14.92 -10.27 14.61
N LEU A 87 16.01 -10.88 15.09
CA LEU A 87 17.36 -10.57 14.62
C LEU A 87 17.55 -10.97 13.16
N SER A 88 17.07 -12.15 12.75
CA SER A 88 17.14 -12.60 11.36
C SER A 88 16.31 -11.68 10.45
N TRP A 89 15.09 -11.31 10.85
CA TRP A 89 14.26 -10.37 10.10
C TRP A 89 14.91 -9.00 9.94
N MET A 90 15.51 -8.46 11.01
CA MET A 90 16.24 -7.18 10.93
C MET A 90 17.45 -7.26 9.99
N ALA A 91 18.19 -8.37 10.04
CA ALA A 91 19.33 -8.60 9.13
C ALA A 91 18.86 -8.68 7.66
N GLU A 92 17.80 -9.41 7.38
CA GLU A 92 17.20 -9.51 6.05
C GLU A 92 16.65 -8.14 5.57
N PHE A 93 16.02 -7.38 6.46
CA PHE A 93 15.58 -6.01 6.14
C PHE A 93 16.75 -5.13 5.70
N LEU A 94 17.87 -5.15 6.44
CA LEU A 94 19.07 -4.39 6.09
C LEU A 94 19.71 -4.90 4.78
N ALA A 95 19.77 -6.21 4.58
CA ALA A 95 20.29 -6.84 3.37
C ALA A 95 19.44 -6.53 2.11
N ALA A 96 18.18 -6.16 2.28
CA ALA A 96 17.27 -5.77 1.20
C ALA A 96 17.45 -4.30 0.74
N ILE A 97 18.13 -3.44 1.51
CA ILE A 97 18.35 -2.02 1.17
C ILE A 97 18.94 -1.81 -0.23
N PRO A 98 20.00 -2.54 -0.66
CA PRO A 98 20.55 -2.39 -2.01
C PRO A 98 19.56 -2.71 -3.13
N LYS A 99 18.46 -3.43 -2.84
CA LYS A 99 17.41 -3.80 -3.80
C LYS A 99 16.22 -2.82 -3.82
N TYR A 100 16.32 -1.69 -3.10
CA TYR A 100 15.22 -0.74 -2.91
C TYR A 100 14.55 -0.32 -4.22
N GLU A 101 15.33 0.11 -5.23
CA GLU A 101 14.77 0.58 -6.50
C GLU A 101 14.07 -0.57 -7.26
N ALA A 102 14.75 -1.70 -7.42
CA ALA A 102 14.17 -2.87 -8.08
C ALA A 102 12.90 -3.38 -7.38
N ASN A 103 12.92 -3.42 -6.04
CA ASN A 103 11.77 -3.83 -5.25
C ASN A 103 10.60 -2.83 -5.37
N THR A 104 10.87 -1.52 -5.38
CA THR A 104 9.83 -0.49 -5.56
C THR A 104 9.17 -0.64 -6.94
N VAL A 105 9.94 -0.83 -8.00
CA VAL A 105 9.42 -1.07 -9.35
C VAL A 105 8.57 -2.35 -9.39
N ALA A 106 9.05 -3.44 -8.79
CA ALA A 106 8.32 -4.71 -8.75
C ALA A 106 7.00 -4.60 -7.95
N THR A 107 7.03 -3.90 -6.80
CA THR A 107 5.85 -3.68 -5.97
C THR A 107 4.82 -2.79 -6.68
N ALA A 108 5.26 -1.76 -7.42
CA ALA A 108 4.38 -0.94 -8.25
C ALA A 108 3.64 -1.78 -9.31
N ARG A 109 4.35 -2.65 -10.03
CA ARG A 109 3.74 -3.57 -11.01
C ARG A 109 2.73 -4.51 -10.36
N LEU A 110 3.07 -5.06 -9.19
CA LEU A 110 2.17 -5.93 -8.43
C LEU A 110 0.92 -5.18 -7.98
N ALA A 111 1.06 -3.95 -7.46
CA ALA A 111 -0.06 -3.12 -7.01
C ALA A 111 -1.01 -2.75 -8.17
N ILE A 112 -0.46 -2.42 -9.34
CA ILE A 112 -1.27 -2.14 -10.55
C ILE A 112 -2.07 -3.40 -10.94
N SER A 113 -1.41 -4.56 -11.00
CA SER A 113 -2.06 -5.83 -11.34
C SER A 113 -3.14 -6.20 -10.30
N ALA A 114 -2.83 -6.09 -9.01
CA ALA A 114 -3.78 -6.37 -7.93
C ALA A 114 -5.04 -5.48 -8.04
N ARG A 115 -4.87 -4.18 -8.29
CA ARG A 115 -5.98 -3.23 -8.49
C ARG A 115 -6.86 -3.59 -9.69
N GLN A 116 -6.26 -4.03 -10.80
CA GLN A 116 -7.00 -4.48 -11.99
C GLN A 116 -7.86 -5.71 -11.67
N HIS A 117 -7.30 -6.69 -10.94
CA HIS A 117 -8.05 -7.86 -10.50
C HIS A 117 -9.20 -7.49 -9.55
N LEU A 118 -8.95 -6.57 -8.60
CA LEU A 118 -9.99 -6.11 -7.69
C LEU A 118 -11.18 -5.50 -8.44
N PHE A 119 -10.92 -4.63 -9.41
CA PHE A 119 -11.99 -4.01 -10.21
C PHE A 119 -12.74 -5.03 -11.06
N ALA A 120 -12.02 -5.97 -11.69
CA ALA A 120 -12.63 -7.00 -12.50
C ALA A 120 -13.54 -7.92 -11.67
N TRP A 121 -13.08 -8.33 -10.50
CA TRP A 121 -13.85 -9.17 -9.59
C TRP A 121 -15.04 -8.46 -8.97
N ALA A 122 -14.88 -7.22 -8.53
CA ALA A 122 -15.98 -6.42 -8.03
C ALA A 122 -17.08 -6.25 -9.10
N GLN A 123 -16.70 -6.00 -10.34
CA GLN A 123 -17.64 -5.92 -11.47
C GLN A 123 -18.33 -7.26 -11.76
N ALA A 124 -17.57 -8.36 -11.76
CA ALA A 124 -18.10 -9.69 -12.05
C ALA A 124 -19.10 -10.17 -10.99
N GLU A 125 -18.84 -9.84 -9.73
CA GLU A 125 -19.66 -10.24 -8.57
C GLU A 125 -20.73 -9.19 -8.19
N GLY A 126 -20.79 -8.05 -8.90
CA GLY A 126 -21.74 -6.97 -8.62
C GLY A 126 -21.51 -6.31 -7.26
N ILE A 127 -20.27 -6.26 -6.78
CA ILE A 127 -19.91 -5.67 -5.50
C ILE A 127 -19.81 -4.14 -5.65
N ASP A 128 -20.70 -3.42 -4.97
CA ASP A 128 -20.61 -1.98 -4.82
C ASP A 128 -19.91 -1.64 -3.49
N PHE A 129 -18.85 -0.84 -3.56
CA PHE A 129 -18.08 -0.37 -2.41
C PHE A 129 -17.79 1.14 -2.51
N ASP A 130 -18.74 1.88 -3.11
CA ASP A 130 -18.65 3.34 -3.31
C ASP A 130 -17.34 3.79 -3.98
N LEU A 131 -16.91 3.05 -5.02
CA LEU A 131 -15.66 3.28 -5.73
C LEU A 131 -15.62 4.67 -6.37
N LYS A 132 -14.66 5.51 -5.93
CA LYS A 132 -14.38 6.85 -6.48
C LYS A 132 -13.09 6.80 -7.29
N ARG A 133 -13.20 6.90 -8.61
CA ARG A 133 -12.07 6.96 -9.57
C ARG A 133 -11.70 8.40 -9.85
N GLN A 134 -11.27 9.13 -8.82
CA GLN A 134 -10.96 10.56 -8.90
C GLN A 134 -9.47 10.86 -8.75
N GLY A 135 -8.63 9.82 -8.71
CA GLY A 135 -7.22 9.96 -8.44
C GLY A 135 -6.90 10.18 -6.96
N ILE A 136 -5.61 10.20 -6.64
CA ILE A 136 -5.10 10.53 -5.30
C ILE A 136 -4.05 11.63 -5.41
N LEU A 137 -4.20 12.66 -4.58
CA LEU A 137 -3.28 13.79 -4.46
C LEU A 137 -2.36 13.58 -3.25
N HIS A 138 -1.05 13.43 -3.50
CA HIS A 138 -0.01 13.42 -2.49
C HIS A 138 0.53 14.83 -2.28
N ILE A 139 0.53 15.32 -1.05
CA ILE A 139 0.93 16.70 -0.69
C ILE A 139 2.23 16.73 0.09
N TYR A 140 3.09 17.73 -0.17
CA TYR A 140 4.38 17.89 0.49
C TYR A 140 4.53 19.33 0.99
N ARG A 141 4.92 19.47 2.25
CA ARG A 141 5.06 20.77 2.90
C ARG A 141 6.44 21.40 2.69
N ASP A 142 7.43 20.60 2.35
CA ASP A 142 8.81 21.04 2.19
C ASP A 142 9.45 20.45 0.93
N LYS A 143 10.57 21.09 0.53
CA LYS A 143 11.33 20.69 -0.66
C LYS A 143 11.92 19.29 -0.55
N ALA A 144 12.38 18.89 0.63
CA ALA A 144 13.06 17.60 0.81
C ALA A 144 12.11 16.43 0.59
N GLY A 145 10.88 16.53 1.12
CA GLY A 145 9.81 15.57 0.89
C GLY A 145 9.38 15.52 -0.57
N PHE A 146 9.25 16.68 -1.21
CA PHE A 146 8.91 16.75 -2.63
C PHE A 146 10.01 16.15 -3.53
N ASP A 147 11.28 16.45 -3.28
CA ASP A 147 12.41 15.91 -4.03
C ASP A 147 12.53 14.38 -3.85
N HIS A 148 12.25 13.86 -2.65
CA HIS A 148 12.15 12.42 -2.43
C HIS A 148 11.02 11.81 -3.27
N ALA A 149 9.83 12.38 -3.20
CA ALA A 149 8.68 11.93 -3.98
C ALA A 149 8.92 12.00 -5.50
N ALA A 150 9.67 12.99 -5.98
CA ALA A 150 10.08 13.08 -7.38
C ALA A 150 10.99 11.91 -7.80
N ARG A 151 11.91 11.47 -6.93
CA ARG A 151 12.73 10.27 -7.18
C ARG A 151 11.87 9.01 -7.21
N VAL A 152 10.99 8.85 -6.23
CA VAL A 152 10.06 7.71 -6.16
C VAL A 152 9.15 7.68 -7.39
N SER A 153 8.65 8.85 -7.86
CA SER A 153 7.79 8.94 -9.05
C SER A 153 8.47 8.39 -10.31
N ARG A 154 9.80 8.51 -10.44
CA ARG A 154 10.52 7.89 -11.56
C ARG A 154 10.48 6.35 -11.47
N LEU A 155 10.72 5.79 -10.29
CA LEU A 155 10.64 4.34 -10.07
C LEU A 155 9.23 3.80 -10.31
N LEU A 156 8.21 4.53 -9.85
CA LEU A 156 6.82 4.16 -10.10
C LEU A 156 6.49 4.20 -11.61
N ALA A 157 7.01 5.20 -12.34
CA ALA A 157 6.84 5.28 -13.79
C ALA A 157 7.51 4.11 -14.53
N GLU A 158 8.69 3.66 -14.09
CA GLU A 158 9.33 2.43 -14.59
C GLU A 158 8.48 1.18 -14.30
N GLY A 159 7.75 1.20 -13.20
CA GLY A 159 6.76 0.18 -12.83
C GLY A 159 5.44 0.27 -13.64
N GLY A 160 5.26 1.32 -14.44
CA GLY A 160 4.05 1.54 -15.24
C GLY A 160 3.02 2.48 -14.59
N LEU A 161 3.39 3.20 -13.52
CA LEU A 161 2.51 4.14 -12.81
C LEU A 161 3.02 5.58 -12.94
N PRO A 162 2.62 6.34 -13.97
CA PRO A 162 2.98 7.74 -14.07
C PRO A 162 2.26 8.57 -13.00
N ARG A 163 2.99 9.53 -12.41
CA ARG A 163 2.46 10.53 -11.48
C ARG A 163 2.79 11.91 -12.02
N ARG A 164 1.83 12.82 -11.97
CA ARG A 164 2.02 14.20 -12.40
C ARG A 164 2.42 15.08 -11.21
N ALA A 165 3.53 15.81 -11.34
CA ALA A 165 3.85 16.87 -10.38
C ALA A 165 2.83 18.00 -10.53
N VAL A 166 2.39 18.56 -9.40
CA VAL A 166 1.39 19.63 -9.34
C VAL A 166 1.87 20.76 -8.45
N THR A 167 1.60 21.99 -8.88
CA THR A 167 1.84 23.22 -8.13
C THR A 167 0.79 23.41 -7.03
N PRO A 168 1.02 24.27 -6.03
CA PRO A 168 0.03 24.57 -4.99
C PRO A 168 -1.30 25.08 -5.55
N ASP A 169 -1.30 25.81 -6.67
CA ASP A 169 -2.54 26.30 -7.29
C ASP A 169 -3.32 25.17 -7.97
N GLU A 170 -2.62 24.29 -8.70
CA GLU A 170 -3.23 23.07 -9.26
C GLU A 170 -3.76 22.14 -8.15
N MET A 171 -3.07 22.04 -7.03
CA MET A 171 -3.55 21.26 -5.87
C MET A 171 -4.88 21.79 -5.33
N ARG A 172 -5.02 23.13 -5.19
CA ARG A 172 -6.29 23.76 -4.79
C ARG A 172 -7.40 23.62 -5.83
N ALA A 173 -7.04 23.54 -7.11
CA ALA A 173 -8.01 23.25 -8.16
C ALA A 173 -8.52 21.80 -8.11
N ILE A 174 -7.66 20.84 -7.72
CA ILE A 174 -8.04 19.43 -7.52
C ILE A 174 -8.85 19.26 -6.22
N GLU A 175 -8.39 19.89 -5.12
CA GLU A 175 -9.02 19.80 -3.80
C GLU A 175 -9.22 21.21 -3.22
N PRO A 176 -10.37 21.85 -3.48
CA PRO A 176 -10.63 23.25 -3.05
C PRO A 176 -10.65 23.46 -1.54
N THR A 177 -10.87 22.41 -0.76
CA THR A 177 -10.89 22.50 0.72
C THR A 177 -9.48 22.46 1.32
N LEU A 178 -8.46 22.26 0.49
CA LEU A 178 -7.06 22.16 0.94
C LEU A 178 -6.58 23.50 1.50
N ALA A 179 -6.44 23.60 2.83
CA ALA A 179 -5.96 24.77 3.55
C ALA A 179 -4.48 24.66 3.90
N GLY A 180 -3.81 25.82 4.01
CA GLY A 180 -2.40 25.89 4.42
C GLY A 180 -1.42 26.09 3.27
N SER A 181 -0.13 26.00 3.60
CA SER A 181 0.97 26.19 2.64
C SER A 181 1.62 24.85 2.33
N TYR A 182 1.87 24.61 1.06
CA TYR A 182 2.50 23.40 0.54
C TYR A 182 3.59 23.78 -0.46
N TYR A 183 4.64 22.99 -0.53
CA TYR A 183 5.70 23.15 -1.51
C TYR A 183 5.24 22.68 -2.91
N GLY A 184 4.46 21.61 -2.97
CA GLY A 184 3.91 21.01 -4.19
C GLY A 184 3.32 19.64 -3.90
N GLY A 185 2.86 18.96 -4.94
CA GLY A 185 2.24 17.65 -4.84
C GLY A 185 2.54 16.76 -6.03
N PHE A 186 2.06 15.51 -5.93
CA PHE A 186 1.97 14.58 -7.04
C PHE A 186 0.55 14.04 -7.13
N PHE A 187 -0.03 14.10 -8.31
CA PHE A 187 -1.35 13.56 -8.59
C PHE A 187 -1.26 12.28 -9.40
N THR A 188 -1.99 11.25 -8.98
CA THR A 188 -2.06 9.94 -9.64
C THR A 188 -3.49 9.69 -10.08
N GLU A 189 -3.79 9.93 -11.34
CA GLU A 189 -5.15 9.85 -11.91
C GLU A 189 -5.74 8.43 -11.82
N SER A 190 -4.88 7.41 -11.94
CA SER A 190 -5.32 6.01 -11.94
C SER A 190 -5.64 5.45 -10.56
N ASP A 191 -5.26 6.13 -9.48
CA ASP A 191 -5.58 5.71 -8.12
C ASP A 191 -7.04 6.03 -7.79
N SER A 192 -7.56 5.34 -6.79
CA SER A 192 -8.97 5.40 -6.43
C SER A 192 -9.15 5.24 -4.92
N THR A 193 -10.33 5.56 -4.43
CA THR A 193 -10.77 5.25 -3.07
C THR A 193 -12.06 4.46 -3.11
N GLY A 194 -12.35 3.73 -2.05
CA GLY A 194 -13.62 3.02 -1.89
C GLY A 194 -13.97 2.87 -0.42
N ASP A 195 -15.23 2.60 -0.12
CA ASP A 195 -15.65 2.20 1.21
C ASP A 195 -15.16 0.78 1.48
N ILE A 196 -14.68 0.55 2.70
CA ILE A 196 -14.20 -0.77 3.15
C ILE A 196 -15.28 -1.55 3.90
N HIS A 197 -16.45 -0.97 4.17
CA HIS A 197 -17.54 -1.59 4.95
C HIS A 197 -18.66 -2.14 4.08
#